data_c016bef6295e9bc4c4cba3204cb80102
#
_entry.id   c016bef6295e9bc4c4cba3204cb80102
#
_cell.length_a   1.000
_cell.length_b   1.000
_cell.length_c   1.000
_cell.angle_alpha   90.00
_cell.angle_beta   90.00
_cell.angle_gamma   90.00
#
_symmetry.space_group_name_H-M   'P 1'
#
loop_
_entity.id
_entity.type
_entity.pdbx_description
1 polymer ?
#
loop_
_entity_poly.entity_id
_entity_poly.type
_entity_poly.pdbx_seq_one_letter_code
_entity_poly.pdbx_strand_id
1 'polypeptide(L)'
;MKDYSHTQNLRESLLEGIRIVAENVASTLGPKGRTVILHQKGKNPITTKDGVTVAKFIDLENPIQNTGAQIVKQAAEKTNQEAGDGTTTTTVLTYAMYREAQKYLTAGAPPIELKKGMELAINHLVAEIEAASTPIKSVEDIQSIATIAANGDDVIGKLVAKAVDLAGKDGSVTIEEARSLETSLDLVEGFRFDSGYLATAFINEEQVGCVRYDNPLIMVTDENIEGQALAALIMNAMRGTMRVCGIKAPRYGEERRSILKDLAISIGATLISREMGVKLKDTKLTHFGEVKKIEVTKNFTTMVGGNGDLEEVEKQIEKLKAIMQDTESLNECEKIQERITRLASGVSVIRVGAATEIEMIEKRHRVEDALESVRSAQIEGILPGGGSFLVHHSQTLFDRVKDTIENDWQELGVKIVQQAIREPLRQMCKNAGESPDLIIDQVQLKEINYGYDFNNGAIVDVLHSGIIDPARVTRCALQNAVSVAGTLITSNYAIIEV
;
A
#
# COMPACT_ATOMS: atom_id res chain seq x y z
N MET A 1 -13.29 -23.29 -25.91
CA MET A 1 -14.30 -22.67 -26.77
C MET A 1 -14.29 -21.18 -26.49
N LYS A 2 -14.49 -20.29 -27.48
CA LYS A 2 -14.56 -18.85 -27.20
C LYS A 2 -16.02 -18.43 -27.17
N ASP A 3 -16.45 -17.75 -26.12
CA ASP A 3 -17.77 -17.16 -25.98
C ASP A 3 -17.70 -15.68 -26.30
N TYR A 4 -18.73 -15.15 -26.99
CA TYR A 4 -18.81 -13.77 -27.43
C TYR A 4 -20.05 -13.13 -26.82
N SER A 5 -19.85 -12.16 -25.93
CA SER A 5 -20.95 -11.38 -25.37
C SER A 5 -20.84 -9.91 -25.79
N HIS A 6 -21.99 -9.30 -26.06
CA HIS A 6 -22.05 -7.90 -26.51
C HIS A 6 -23.20 -7.13 -25.88
N THR A 7 -23.06 -5.80 -25.87
CA THR A 7 -24.09 -4.81 -25.50
C THR A 7 -24.68 -4.96 -24.09
N GLN A 8 -25.99 -4.90 -23.96
CA GLN A 8 -26.69 -4.77 -22.68
C GLN A 8 -26.46 -6.00 -21.77
N ASN A 9 -26.52 -7.21 -22.32
CA ASN A 9 -26.27 -8.44 -21.54
C ASN A 9 -24.85 -8.47 -20.96
N LEU A 10 -23.86 -7.97 -21.70
CA LEU A 10 -22.49 -7.85 -21.21
C LEU A 10 -22.43 -6.90 -20.01
N ARG A 11 -23.03 -5.70 -20.14
CA ARG A 11 -23.00 -4.67 -19.08
C ARG A 11 -23.68 -5.15 -17.80
N GLU A 12 -24.84 -5.79 -17.91
CA GLU A 12 -25.59 -6.36 -16.78
C GLU A 12 -24.79 -7.47 -16.09
N SER A 13 -24.18 -8.37 -16.86
CA SER A 13 -23.38 -9.47 -16.31
C SER A 13 -22.10 -8.96 -15.64
N LEU A 14 -21.40 -7.99 -16.25
CA LEU A 14 -20.23 -7.34 -15.64
C LEU A 14 -20.62 -6.63 -14.33
N LEU A 15 -21.75 -5.86 -14.35
CA LEU A 15 -22.23 -5.17 -13.17
C LEU A 15 -22.54 -6.13 -12.03
N GLU A 16 -23.15 -7.27 -12.32
CA GLU A 16 -23.45 -8.29 -11.33
C GLU A 16 -22.19 -8.90 -10.71
N GLY A 17 -21.18 -9.22 -11.51
CA GLY A 17 -19.89 -9.71 -11.02
C GLY A 17 -19.18 -8.69 -10.13
N ILE A 18 -19.17 -7.42 -10.55
CA ILE A 18 -18.62 -6.30 -9.77
C ILE A 18 -19.40 -6.11 -8.47
N ARG A 19 -20.73 -6.19 -8.51
CA ARG A 19 -21.60 -6.07 -7.34
C ARG A 19 -21.27 -7.12 -6.29
N ILE A 20 -21.13 -8.38 -6.70
CA ILE A 20 -20.81 -9.49 -5.78
C ILE A 20 -19.49 -9.21 -5.05
N VAL A 21 -18.45 -8.81 -5.77
CA VAL A 21 -17.17 -8.46 -5.13
C VAL A 21 -17.35 -7.26 -4.19
N ALA A 22 -17.98 -6.19 -4.70
CA ALA A 22 -18.12 -4.95 -3.95
C ALA A 22 -18.93 -5.12 -2.66
N GLU A 23 -20.05 -5.84 -2.67
CA GLU A 23 -20.88 -6.05 -1.48
C GLU A 23 -20.16 -6.88 -0.42
N ASN A 24 -19.43 -7.93 -0.81
CA ASN A 24 -18.68 -8.75 0.12
C ASN A 24 -17.50 -7.96 0.76
N VAL A 25 -16.74 -7.26 -0.06
CA VAL A 25 -15.60 -6.44 0.40
C VAL A 25 -16.10 -5.25 1.23
N ALA A 26 -17.15 -4.55 0.77
CA ALA A 26 -17.72 -3.39 1.46
C ALA A 26 -18.24 -3.69 2.87
N SER A 27 -18.60 -4.95 3.17
CA SER A 27 -19.03 -5.36 4.50
C SER A 27 -17.94 -5.17 5.57
N THR A 28 -16.67 -5.11 5.17
CA THR A 28 -15.52 -4.92 6.08
C THR A 28 -15.20 -3.45 6.34
N LEU A 29 -15.79 -2.50 5.60
CA LEU A 29 -15.42 -1.08 5.62
C LEU A 29 -15.80 -0.39 6.93
N GLY A 30 -14.83 0.35 7.49
CA GLY A 30 -15.02 1.24 8.64
C GLY A 30 -15.04 0.53 10.00
N PRO A 31 -15.16 1.30 11.11
CA PRO A 31 -14.99 0.78 12.47
C PRO A 31 -16.05 -0.25 12.87
N LYS A 32 -17.25 -0.21 12.26
CA LYS A 32 -18.33 -1.20 12.44
C LYS A 32 -18.34 -2.27 11.32
N GLY A 33 -17.29 -2.33 10.51
CA GLY A 33 -17.11 -3.37 9.49
C GLY A 33 -17.06 -4.77 10.11
N ARG A 34 -17.58 -5.75 9.38
CA ARG A 34 -17.73 -7.13 9.85
C ARG A 34 -16.62 -8.01 9.29
N THR A 35 -16.31 -9.06 10.04
CA THR A 35 -15.37 -10.10 9.59
C THR A 35 -16.05 -11.03 8.58
N VAL A 36 -15.33 -11.39 7.53
CA VAL A 36 -15.77 -12.33 6.51
C VAL A 36 -15.10 -13.70 6.76
N ILE A 37 -15.87 -14.78 6.65
CA ILE A 37 -15.36 -16.16 6.75
C ILE A 37 -15.07 -16.66 5.34
N LEU A 38 -13.84 -17.07 5.07
CA LEU A 38 -13.41 -17.65 3.81
C LEU A 38 -13.14 -19.13 4.01
N HIS A 39 -13.77 -19.98 3.19
CA HIS A 39 -13.58 -21.42 3.26
C HIS A 39 -13.27 -22.01 1.88
N GLN A 40 -12.11 -22.63 1.76
CA GLN A 40 -11.69 -23.38 0.58
C GLN A 40 -11.76 -24.89 0.87
N LYS A 41 -12.31 -25.65 -0.06
CA LYS A 41 -12.42 -27.12 0.09
C LYS A 41 -11.06 -27.74 0.40
N GLY A 42 -10.98 -28.46 1.53
CA GLY A 42 -9.74 -29.12 1.97
C GLY A 42 -8.78 -28.26 2.78
N LYS A 43 -9.14 -27.01 3.11
CA LYS A 43 -8.38 -26.13 4.01
C LYS A 43 -9.23 -25.67 5.18
N ASN A 44 -8.59 -25.26 6.26
CA ASN A 44 -9.29 -24.65 7.40
C ASN A 44 -9.93 -23.31 6.98
N PRO A 45 -11.12 -22.98 7.52
CA PRO A 45 -11.70 -21.66 7.31
C PRO A 45 -10.79 -20.56 7.84
N ILE A 46 -10.73 -19.45 7.12
CA ILE A 46 -9.99 -18.24 7.52
C ILE A 46 -11.00 -17.15 7.79
N THR A 47 -10.79 -16.36 8.83
CA THR A 47 -11.58 -15.15 9.13
C THR A 47 -10.72 -13.93 8.87
N THR A 48 -11.26 -12.96 8.13
CA THR A 48 -10.53 -11.73 7.81
C THR A 48 -11.44 -10.52 7.71
N LYS A 49 -10.88 -9.34 7.96
CA LYS A 49 -11.46 -8.03 7.63
C LYS A 49 -10.71 -7.36 6.48
N ASP A 50 -9.59 -7.94 6.03
CA ASP A 50 -8.83 -7.41 4.91
C ASP A 50 -9.59 -7.54 3.59
N GLY A 51 -9.85 -6.40 2.94
CA GLY A 51 -10.57 -6.31 1.69
C GLY A 51 -9.86 -6.99 0.51
N VAL A 52 -8.52 -7.00 0.49
CA VAL A 52 -7.73 -7.68 -0.57
C VAL A 52 -7.93 -9.18 -0.50
N THR A 53 -7.81 -9.76 0.69
CA THR A 53 -7.97 -11.19 0.92
C THR A 53 -9.39 -11.63 0.55
N VAL A 54 -10.42 -10.85 0.96
CA VAL A 54 -11.81 -11.12 0.59
C VAL A 54 -11.99 -11.06 -0.93
N ALA A 55 -11.50 -10.01 -1.58
CA ALA A 55 -11.63 -9.84 -3.02
C ALA A 55 -10.96 -10.99 -3.79
N LYS A 56 -9.73 -11.36 -3.44
CA LYS A 56 -8.98 -12.46 -4.08
C LYS A 56 -9.69 -13.80 -3.99
N PHE A 57 -10.39 -14.04 -2.90
CA PHE A 57 -11.07 -15.32 -2.66
C PHE A 57 -12.33 -15.53 -3.52
N ILE A 58 -12.95 -14.45 -4.01
CA ILE A 58 -14.17 -14.53 -4.81
C ILE A 58 -13.83 -15.02 -6.22
N ASP A 59 -14.39 -16.15 -6.63
CA ASP A 59 -14.31 -16.68 -7.98
C ASP A 59 -15.72 -17.11 -8.43
N LEU A 60 -16.16 -16.63 -9.60
CA LEU A 60 -17.53 -16.77 -10.05
C LEU A 60 -17.63 -17.80 -11.19
N GLU A 61 -18.64 -18.67 -11.14
CA GLU A 61 -18.85 -19.71 -12.16
C GLU A 61 -19.19 -19.13 -13.54
N ASN A 62 -19.90 -18.00 -13.58
CA ASN A 62 -20.21 -17.33 -14.84
C ASN A 62 -18.98 -16.58 -15.36
N PRO A 63 -18.43 -16.92 -16.52
CA PRO A 63 -17.18 -16.34 -17.01
C PRO A 63 -17.24 -14.83 -17.24
N ILE A 64 -18.40 -14.28 -17.65
CA ILE A 64 -18.57 -12.85 -17.89
C ILE A 64 -18.62 -12.10 -16.55
N GLN A 65 -19.38 -12.61 -15.58
CA GLN A 65 -19.43 -12.05 -14.23
C GLN A 65 -18.05 -12.11 -13.59
N ASN A 66 -17.34 -13.22 -13.75
CA ASN A 66 -16.00 -13.39 -13.23
C ASN A 66 -15.01 -12.41 -13.87
N THR A 67 -15.15 -12.11 -15.16
CA THR A 67 -14.35 -11.06 -15.83
C THR A 67 -14.56 -9.71 -15.15
N GLY A 68 -15.79 -9.30 -14.85
CA GLY A 68 -16.10 -8.09 -14.11
C GLY A 68 -15.47 -8.09 -12.71
N ALA A 69 -15.59 -9.20 -12.00
CA ALA A 69 -14.97 -9.40 -10.70
C ALA A 69 -13.45 -9.27 -10.75
N GLN A 70 -12.78 -9.90 -11.71
CA GLN A 70 -11.32 -9.86 -11.87
C GLN A 70 -10.80 -8.45 -12.17
N ILE A 71 -11.52 -7.67 -12.98
CA ILE A 71 -11.13 -6.29 -13.31
C ILE A 71 -11.17 -5.40 -12.06
N VAL A 72 -12.18 -5.54 -11.20
CA VAL A 72 -12.26 -4.78 -9.94
C VAL A 72 -11.19 -5.22 -8.94
N LYS A 73 -10.90 -6.52 -8.87
CA LYS A 73 -9.79 -7.05 -8.05
C LYS A 73 -8.46 -6.42 -8.45
N GLN A 74 -8.17 -6.28 -9.74
CA GLN A 74 -6.96 -5.62 -10.24
C GLN A 74 -6.86 -4.17 -9.76
N ALA A 75 -7.98 -3.42 -9.71
CA ALA A 75 -7.99 -2.06 -9.18
C ALA A 75 -7.63 -2.04 -7.68
N ALA A 76 -8.23 -2.94 -6.90
CA ALA A 76 -7.96 -3.07 -5.48
C ALA A 76 -6.49 -3.46 -5.20
N GLU A 77 -5.96 -4.45 -5.94
CA GLU A 77 -4.57 -4.89 -5.85
C GLU A 77 -3.59 -3.77 -6.20
N LYS A 78 -3.89 -3.01 -7.25
CA LYS A 78 -3.07 -1.86 -7.64
C LYS A 78 -3.03 -0.80 -6.56
N THR A 79 -4.17 -0.49 -5.93
CA THR A 79 -4.22 0.46 -4.81
C THR A 79 -3.40 -0.06 -3.63
N ASN A 80 -3.49 -1.35 -3.32
CA ASN A 80 -2.68 -1.95 -2.27
C ASN A 80 -1.17 -1.85 -2.56
N GLN A 81 -0.75 -2.11 -3.79
CA GLN A 81 0.66 -1.99 -4.19
C GLN A 81 1.18 -0.55 -4.16
N GLU A 82 0.33 0.44 -4.43
CA GLU A 82 0.70 1.85 -4.47
C GLU A 82 0.64 2.53 -3.10
N ALA A 83 -0.36 2.20 -2.29
CA ALA A 83 -0.65 2.88 -1.02
C ALA A 83 -0.69 1.95 0.20
N GLY A 84 -0.61 0.65 0.02
CA GLY A 84 -0.62 -0.36 1.08
C GLY A 84 -1.96 -0.55 1.79
N ASP A 85 -2.96 0.28 1.46
CA ASP A 85 -4.32 0.28 2.03
C ASP A 85 -5.31 0.86 1.02
N GLY A 86 -6.60 0.95 1.37
CA GLY A 86 -7.66 1.56 0.54
C GLY A 86 -8.32 0.64 -0.47
N THR A 87 -8.06 -0.64 -0.42
CA THR A 87 -8.61 -1.67 -1.32
C THR A 87 -10.13 -1.73 -1.29
N THR A 88 -10.71 -1.68 -0.10
CA THR A 88 -12.17 -1.65 0.11
C THR A 88 -12.77 -0.38 -0.47
N THR A 89 -12.16 0.78 -0.22
CA THR A 89 -12.60 2.08 -0.74
C THR A 89 -12.56 2.09 -2.27
N THR A 90 -11.48 1.59 -2.89
CA THR A 90 -11.35 1.45 -4.35
C THR A 90 -12.46 0.59 -4.94
N THR A 91 -12.75 -0.54 -4.31
CA THR A 91 -13.78 -1.48 -4.76
C THR A 91 -15.17 -0.83 -4.71
N VAL A 92 -15.48 -0.15 -3.60
CA VAL A 92 -16.75 0.58 -3.40
C VAL A 92 -16.91 1.69 -4.42
N LEU A 93 -15.87 2.51 -4.63
CA LEU A 93 -15.88 3.60 -5.61
C LEU A 93 -16.03 3.09 -7.04
N THR A 94 -15.30 2.03 -7.42
CA THR A 94 -15.38 1.44 -8.76
C THR A 94 -16.79 0.95 -9.05
N TYR A 95 -17.39 0.22 -8.11
CA TYR A 95 -18.77 -0.24 -8.24
C TYR A 95 -19.75 0.91 -8.33
N ALA A 96 -19.62 1.91 -7.46
CA ALA A 96 -20.50 3.07 -7.47
C ALA A 96 -20.44 3.84 -8.80
N MET A 97 -19.23 4.14 -9.31
CA MET A 97 -19.05 4.82 -10.58
C MET A 97 -19.63 4.01 -11.74
N TYR A 98 -19.36 2.71 -11.80
CA TYR A 98 -19.88 1.85 -12.86
C TYR A 98 -21.39 1.72 -12.81
N ARG A 99 -21.98 1.54 -11.63
CA ARG A 99 -23.44 1.48 -11.39
C ARG A 99 -24.14 2.78 -11.81
N GLU A 100 -23.61 3.93 -11.39
CA GLU A 100 -24.19 5.23 -11.75
C GLU A 100 -24.11 5.51 -13.26
N ALA A 101 -23.01 5.12 -13.89
CA ALA A 101 -22.83 5.27 -15.35
C ALA A 101 -23.85 4.48 -16.16
N GLN A 102 -24.34 3.32 -15.67
CA GLN A 102 -25.31 2.50 -16.41
C GLN A 102 -26.61 3.26 -16.74
N LYS A 103 -27.05 4.16 -15.89
CA LYS A 103 -28.24 4.99 -16.09
C LYS A 103 -28.12 5.80 -17.39
N TYR A 104 -26.97 6.44 -17.58
CA TYR A 104 -26.70 7.30 -18.72
C TYR A 104 -26.36 6.51 -19.98
N LEU A 105 -25.63 5.41 -19.83
CA LEU A 105 -25.32 4.49 -20.93
C LEU A 105 -26.58 3.88 -21.54
N THR A 106 -27.55 3.51 -20.69
CA THR A 106 -28.85 2.99 -21.14
C THR A 106 -29.66 4.06 -21.85
N ALA A 107 -29.52 5.32 -21.43
CA ALA A 107 -30.13 6.48 -22.11
C ALA A 107 -29.41 6.90 -23.41
N GLY A 108 -28.33 6.21 -23.80
CA GLY A 108 -27.61 6.46 -25.07
C GLY A 108 -26.46 7.46 -24.97
N ALA A 109 -26.00 7.79 -23.76
CA ALA A 109 -24.86 8.68 -23.58
C ALA A 109 -23.56 8.07 -24.17
N PRO A 110 -22.73 8.86 -24.87
CA PRO A 110 -21.47 8.40 -25.42
C PRO A 110 -20.48 8.01 -24.29
N PRO A 111 -20.03 6.74 -24.21
CA PRO A 111 -19.19 6.28 -23.12
C PRO A 111 -17.87 7.05 -22.99
N ILE A 112 -17.28 7.47 -24.11
CA ILE A 112 -16.01 8.21 -24.13
C ILE A 112 -16.17 9.60 -23.49
N GLU A 113 -17.27 10.30 -23.74
CA GLU A 113 -17.52 11.60 -23.15
C GLU A 113 -17.82 11.50 -21.64
N LEU A 114 -18.59 10.49 -21.23
CA LEU A 114 -18.78 10.19 -19.82
C LEU A 114 -17.44 9.94 -19.11
N LYS A 115 -16.56 9.13 -19.73
CA LYS A 115 -15.22 8.86 -19.20
C LYS A 115 -14.40 10.13 -19.03
N LYS A 116 -14.37 11.00 -20.05
CA LYS A 116 -13.67 12.29 -19.96
C LYS A 116 -14.19 13.15 -18.81
N GLY A 117 -15.51 13.25 -18.64
CA GLY A 117 -16.10 13.96 -17.52
C GLY A 117 -15.73 13.37 -16.16
N MET A 118 -15.69 12.05 -16.04
CA MET A 118 -15.23 11.38 -14.83
C MET A 118 -13.75 11.68 -14.55
N GLU A 119 -12.89 11.65 -15.57
CA GLU A 119 -11.46 11.95 -15.45
C GLU A 119 -11.23 13.43 -15.05
N LEU A 120 -11.98 14.37 -15.60
CA LEU A 120 -11.94 15.79 -15.20
C LEU A 120 -12.27 15.97 -13.72
N ALA A 121 -13.33 15.32 -13.24
CA ALA A 121 -13.73 15.35 -11.83
C ALA A 121 -12.66 14.79 -10.89
N ILE A 122 -12.06 13.65 -11.26
CA ILE A 122 -11.02 13.03 -10.42
C ILE A 122 -9.72 13.83 -10.42
N ASN A 123 -9.31 14.37 -11.58
CA ASN A 123 -8.11 15.22 -11.63
C ASN A 123 -8.25 16.45 -10.73
N HIS A 124 -9.44 17.05 -10.68
CA HIS A 124 -9.71 18.14 -9.76
C HIS A 124 -9.67 17.70 -8.30
N LEU A 125 -10.32 16.58 -7.96
CA LEU A 125 -10.28 16.03 -6.59
C LEU A 125 -8.87 15.68 -6.14
N VAL A 126 -8.03 15.16 -7.03
CA VAL A 126 -6.61 14.88 -6.72
C VAL A 126 -5.87 16.17 -6.37
N ALA A 127 -6.08 17.22 -7.14
CA ALA A 127 -5.47 18.53 -6.84
C ALA A 127 -5.96 19.12 -5.50
N GLU A 128 -7.25 18.93 -5.16
CA GLU A 128 -7.81 19.34 -3.85
C GLU A 128 -7.23 18.49 -2.70
N ILE A 129 -7.01 17.18 -2.92
CA ILE A 129 -6.34 16.30 -1.95
C ILE A 129 -4.90 16.80 -1.68
N GLU A 130 -4.14 17.07 -2.73
CA GLU A 130 -2.76 17.56 -2.62
C GLU A 130 -2.70 18.92 -1.90
N ALA A 131 -3.64 19.81 -2.19
CA ALA A 131 -3.72 21.14 -1.57
C ALA A 131 -4.17 21.10 -0.09
N ALA A 132 -5.06 20.17 0.25
CA ALA A 132 -5.63 20.06 1.61
C ALA A 132 -4.79 19.16 2.53
N SER A 133 -3.89 18.36 1.97
CA SER A 133 -3.09 17.43 2.76
C SER A 133 -2.17 18.17 3.73
N THR A 134 -2.12 17.69 4.97
CA THR A 134 -1.24 18.23 6.01
C THR A 134 -0.22 17.19 6.44
N PRO A 135 1.06 17.54 6.61
CA PRO A 135 2.08 16.59 7.05
C PRO A 135 1.80 16.11 8.49
N ILE A 136 2.20 14.91 8.81
CA ILE A 136 2.19 14.36 10.18
C ILE A 136 3.08 15.25 11.07
N LYS A 137 2.56 15.62 12.23
CA LYS A 137 3.26 16.53 13.15
C LYS A 137 3.69 15.85 14.45
N SER A 138 3.01 14.80 14.86
CA SER A 138 3.22 14.19 16.17
C SER A 138 3.13 12.66 16.13
N VAL A 139 3.59 12.02 17.20
CA VAL A 139 3.45 10.56 17.40
C VAL A 139 1.98 10.19 17.61
N GLU A 140 1.18 11.10 18.17
CA GLU A 140 -0.26 10.94 18.36
C GLU A 140 -0.99 10.86 17.01
N ASP A 141 -0.56 11.63 15.99
CA ASP A 141 -1.10 11.51 14.63
C ASP A 141 -0.80 10.11 14.07
N ILE A 142 0.44 9.62 14.25
CA ILE A 142 0.83 8.27 13.82
C ILE A 142 -0.02 7.21 14.52
N GLN A 143 -0.23 7.35 15.84
CA GLN A 143 -1.08 6.45 16.60
C GLN A 143 -2.52 6.45 16.08
N SER A 144 -3.07 7.63 15.80
CA SER A 144 -4.43 7.77 15.29
C SER A 144 -4.61 7.08 13.94
N ILE A 145 -3.69 7.30 12.99
CA ILE A 145 -3.68 6.63 11.69
C ILE A 145 -3.62 5.10 11.87
N ALA A 146 -2.64 4.63 12.66
CA ALA A 146 -2.43 3.22 12.90
C ALA A 146 -3.64 2.56 13.60
N THR A 147 -4.28 3.25 14.54
CA THR A 147 -5.50 2.77 15.22
C THR A 147 -6.65 2.61 14.24
N ILE A 148 -6.87 3.59 13.35
CA ILE A 148 -7.93 3.52 12.33
C ILE A 148 -7.69 2.38 11.37
N ALA A 149 -6.49 2.28 10.80
CA ALA A 149 -6.13 1.21 9.88
C ALA A 149 -6.17 -0.18 10.53
N ALA A 150 -5.86 -0.27 11.84
CA ALA A 150 -6.04 -1.48 12.64
C ALA A 150 -7.51 -1.75 13.08
N ASN A 151 -8.51 -1.16 12.41
CA ASN A 151 -9.93 -1.31 12.74
C ASN A 151 -10.32 -0.86 14.16
N GLY A 152 -9.69 0.18 14.68
CA GLY A 152 -9.97 0.75 16.00
C GLY A 152 -9.22 0.07 17.15
N ASP A 153 -8.21 -0.76 16.87
CA ASP A 153 -7.39 -1.41 17.88
C ASP A 153 -6.30 -0.44 18.38
N ASP A 154 -6.56 0.20 19.51
CA ASP A 154 -5.64 1.17 20.12
C ASP A 154 -4.33 0.53 20.62
N VAL A 155 -4.33 -0.77 20.93
CA VAL A 155 -3.11 -1.49 21.32
C VAL A 155 -2.16 -1.62 20.13
N ILE A 156 -2.68 -2.02 18.97
CA ILE A 156 -1.92 -2.07 17.73
C ILE A 156 -1.48 -0.65 17.34
N GLY A 157 -2.38 0.35 17.42
CA GLY A 157 -2.06 1.73 17.11
C GLY A 157 -0.89 2.28 17.91
N LYS A 158 -0.88 2.10 19.23
CA LYS A 158 0.22 2.49 20.11
C LYS A 158 1.51 1.75 19.81
N LEU A 159 1.42 0.47 19.51
CA LEU A 159 2.57 -0.37 19.21
C LEU A 159 3.26 0.09 17.92
N VAL A 160 2.47 0.32 16.87
CA VAL A 160 2.95 0.80 15.57
C VAL A 160 3.55 2.21 15.69
N ALA A 161 2.86 3.12 16.40
CA ALA A 161 3.40 4.48 16.62
C ALA A 161 4.75 4.44 17.35
N LYS A 162 4.86 3.62 18.40
CA LYS A 162 6.11 3.44 19.13
C LYS A 162 7.19 2.79 18.24
N ALA A 163 6.82 1.82 17.41
CA ALA A 163 7.76 1.16 16.50
C ALA A 163 8.33 2.13 15.46
N VAL A 164 7.48 3.00 14.89
CA VAL A 164 7.87 4.01 13.92
C VAL A 164 8.72 5.10 14.57
N ASP A 165 8.36 5.55 15.77
CA ASP A 165 9.13 6.54 16.54
C ASP A 165 10.54 6.01 16.88
N LEU A 166 10.65 4.78 17.39
CA LEU A 166 11.92 4.14 17.71
C LEU A 166 12.79 3.89 16.46
N ALA A 167 12.17 3.53 15.33
CA ALA A 167 12.88 3.37 14.07
C ALA A 167 13.41 4.70 13.54
N GLY A 168 12.75 5.81 13.87
CA GLY A 168 13.10 7.15 13.35
C GLY A 168 12.75 7.32 11.87
N LYS A 169 13.11 8.47 11.29
CA LYS A 169 12.74 8.85 9.91
C LYS A 169 13.31 7.89 8.85
N ASP A 170 14.51 7.40 9.05
CA ASP A 170 15.24 6.53 8.11
C ASP A 170 15.22 5.06 8.51
N GLY A 171 14.64 4.73 9.68
CA GLY A 171 14.55 3.39 10.19
C GLY A 171 13.44 2.57 9.54
N SER A 172 13.46 1.27 9.76
CA SER A 172 12.45 0.34 9.24
C SER A 172 11.70 -0.36 10.35
N VAL A 173 10.42 -0.63 10.09
CA VAL A 173 9.61 -1.51 10.93
C VAL A 173 9.29 -2.77 10.14
N THR A 174 9.58 -3.93 10.74
CA THR A 174 9.25 -5.25 10.19
C THR A 174 8.34 -6.02 11.13
N ILE A 175 7.62 -7.00 10.58
CA ILE A 175 6.67 -7.82 11.33
C ILE A 175 7.18 -9.27 11.33
N GLU A 176 7.15 -9.89 12.51
CA GLU A 176 7.46 -11.30 12.70
C GLU A 176 6.35 -11.99 13.51
N GLU A 177 6.20 -13.28 13.29
CA GLU A 177 5.33 -14.11 14.11
C GLU A 177 6.00 -14.45 15.42
N ALA A 178 5.32 -14.20 16.54
CA ALA A 178 5.80 -14.59 17.85
C ALA A 178 5.37 -16.03 18.20
N ARG A 179 6.20 -16.71 18.99
CA ARG A 179 5.81 -17.98 19.61
C ARG A 179 5.12 -17.78 20.96
N SER A 180 4.81 -16.53 21.30
CA SER A 180 4.15 -16.11 22.54
C SER A 180 2.71 -15.68 22.28
N LEU A 181 1.89 -15.60 23.32
CA LEU A 181 0.53 -15.06 23.25
C LEU A 181 0.50 -13.53 23.11
N GLU A 182 1.54 -12.86 23.59
CA GLU A 182 1.63 -11.41 23.63
C GLU A 182 2.38 -10.89 22.42
N THR A 183 1.88 -9.78 21.86
CA THR A 183 2.57 -9.02 20.83
C THR A 183 3.61 -8.12 21.50
N SER A 184 4.84 -8.14 20.99
CA SER A 184 5.97 -7.37 21.53
C SER A 184 6.64 -6.52 20.46
N LEU A 185 7.39 -5.53 20.91
CA LEU A 185 8.20 -4.66 20.07
C LEU A 185 9.65 -4.77 20.51
N ASP A 186 10.50 -5.13 19.58
CA ASP A 186 11.94 -5.19 19.78
C ASP A 186 12.66 -4.27 18.82
N LEU A 187 13.74 -3.65 19.28
CA LEU A 187 14.68 -2.94 18.41
C LEU A 187 15.85 -3.89 18.12
N VAL A 188 16.07 -4.18 16.85
CA VAL A 188 17.12 -5.11 16.40
C VAL A 188 18.04 -4.36 15.45
N GLU A 189 19.32 -4.65 15.50
CA GLU A 189 20.29 -4.13 14.53
C GLU A 189 19.88 -4.52 13.10
N GLY A 190 20.02 -3.59 12.18
CA GLY A 190 19.64 -3.81 10.81
C GLY A 190 20.10 -2.71 9.87
N PHE A 191 19.99 -2.96 8.58
CA PHE A 191 20.38 -2.02 7.52
C PHE A 191 19.27 -1.87 6.50
N ARG A 192 18.90 -0.63 6.18
CA ARG A 192 17.91 -0.33 5.15
C ARG A 192 18.46 0.62 4.10
N PHE A 193 18.08 0.42 2.86
CA PHE A 193 18.39 1.34 1.76
C PHE A 193 17.27 1.38 0.71
N ASP A 194 17.22 2.50 -0.02
CA ASP A 194 16.18 2.83 -1.00
C ASP A 194 16.49 2.22 -2.35
N SER A 195 16.42 0.89 -2.42
CA SER A 195 16.53 0.14 -3.67
C SER A 195 15.91 -1.25 -3.51
N GLY A 196 15.26 -1.74 -4.54
CA GLY A 196 14.51 -2.99 -4.49
C GLY A 196 15.03 -4.04 -5.48
N TYR A 197 14.20 -5.07 -5.72
CA TYR A 197 14.53 -6.18 -6.60
C TYR A 197 14.72 -5.74 -8.06
N LEU A 198 15.58 -6.48 -8.79
CA LEU A 198 15.85 -6.26 -10.22
C LEU A 198 14.71 -6.72 -11.13
N ALA A 199 13.93 -7.72 -10.71
CA ALA A 199 12.83 -8.25 -11.48
C ALA A 199 11.70 -8.76 -10.56
N THR A 200 10.44 -8.59 -10.97
CA THR A 200 9.25 -9.09 -10.27
C THR A 200 9.20 -10.62 -10.19
N ALA A 201 9.92 -11.32 -11.08
CA ALA A 201 10.03 -12.78 -11.05
C ALA A 201 10.73 -13.36 -9.80
N PHE A 202 11.38 -12.50 -8.99
CA PHE A 202 11.95 -12.91 -7.71
C PHE A 202 10.95 -12.90 -6.56
N ILE A 203 9.77 -12.29 -6.72
CA ILE A 203 8.75 -12.19 -5.67
C ILE A 203 8.33 -13.59 -5.24
N ASN A 204 8.41 -13.87 -3.93
CA ASN A 204 7.97 -15.12 -3.32
C ASN A 204 6.79 -14.91 -2.35
N GLU A 205 6.48 -13.67 -2.00
CA GLU A 205 5.31 -13.26 -1.22
C GLU A 205 4.38 -12.43 -2.12
N GLU A 206 3.58 -13.11 -2.93
CA GLU A 206 2.72 -12.46 -3.94
C GLU A 206 1.67 -11.52 -3.33
N GLN A 207 1.21 -11.80 -2.11
CA GLN A 207 0.19 -10.99 -1.44
C GLN A 207 0.69 -9.57 -1.14
N VAL A 208 1.94 -9.45 -0.74
CA VAL A 208 2.58 -8.18 -0.38
C VAL A 208 3.42 -7.62 -1.53
N GLY A 209 3.73 -8.43 -2.53
CA GLY A 209 4.58 -8.05 -3.67
C GLY A 209 6.05 -7.88 -3.29
N CYS A 210 6.54 -8.64 -2.33
CA CYS A 210 7.92 -8.58 -1.84
C CYS A 210 8.65 -9.92 -1.91
N VAL A 211 9.95 -9.87 -1.67
CA VAL A 211 10.82 -11.04 -1.49
C VAL A 211 11.21 -11.11 -0.03
N ARG A 212 10.95 -12.24 0.64
CA ARG A 212 11.36 -12.50 2.03
C ARG A 212 12.18 -13.78 2.10
N TYR A 213 13.33 -13.70 2.76
CA TYR A 213 14.14 -14.87 3.10
C TYR A 213 14.63 -14.80 4.54
N ASP A 214 14.59 -15.94 5.23
CA ASP A 214 15.17 -16.13 6.55
C ASP A 214 16.57 -16.73 6.40
N ASN A 215 17.53 -16.17 7.14
CA ASN A 215 18.94 -16.55 7.15
C ASN A 215 19.59 -16.62 5.76
N PRO A 216 19.38 -15.59 4.89
CA PRO A 216 19.99 -15.57 3.59
C PRO A 216 21.47 -15.20 3.66
N LEU A 217 22.23 -15.71 2.69
CA LEU A 217 23.58 -15.25 2.40
C LEU A 217 23.53 -14.06 1.44
N ILE A 218 24.27 -13.00 1.75
CA ILE A 218 24.26 -11.74 1.00
C ILE A 218 25.62 -11.55 0.32
N MET A 219 25.62 -11.48 -1.00
CA MET A 219 26.78 -11.08 -1.78
C MET A 219 26.69 -9.58 -2.09
N VAL A 220 27.68 -8.82 -1.70
CA VAL A 220 27.76 -7.38 -1.99
C VAL A 220 28.78 -7.13 -3.08
N THR A 221 28.35 -6.53 -4.19
CA THR A 221 29.24 -6.23 -5.33
C THR A 221 28.91 -4.87 -5.96
N ASP A 222 29.90 -4.20 -6.53
CA ASP A 222 29.73 -2.97 -7.32
C ASP A 222 29.52 -3.27 -8.82
N GLU A 223 29.62 -4.52 -9.23
CA GLU A 223 29.36 -4.96 -10.61
C GLU A 223 27.84 -5.06 -10.86
N ASN A 224 27.42 -4.69 -12.07
CA ASN A 224 26.00 -4.78 -12.45
C ASN A 224 25.62 -6.22 -12.83
N ILE A 225 24.43 -6.64 -12.36
CA ILE A 225 23.83 -7.93 -12.77
C ILE A 225 22.86 -7.64 -13.92
N GLU A 226 23.29 -7.90 -15.15
CA GLU A 226 22.53 -7.58 -16.37
C GLU A 226 22.59 -8.73 -17.40
N GLY A 227 21.77 -8.63 -18.46
CA GLY A 227 21.80 -9.52 -19.61
C GLY A 227 21.63 -11.00 -19.24
N GLN A 228 22.56 -11.84 -19.70
CA GLN A 228 22.49 -13.29 -19.50
C GLN A 228 22.60 -13.72 -18.05
N ALA A 229 23.35 -12.98 -17.22
CA ALA A 229 23.48 -13.28 -15.80
C ALA A 229 22.14 -13.08 -15.06
N LEU A 230 21.47 -11.95 -15.29
CA LEU A 230 20.16 -11.69 -14.73
C LEU A 230 19.11 -12.70 -15.23
N ALA A 231 19.10 -13.00 -16.53
CA ALA A 231 18.21 -13.99 -17.12
C ALA A 231 18.40 -15.39 -16.48
N ALA A 232 19.65 -15.80 -16.26
CA ALA A 232 19.95 -17.08 -15.60
C ALA A 232 19.42 -17.13 -14.16
N LEU A 233 19.58 -16.04 -13.38
CA LEU A 233 19.04 -15.96 -12.01
C LEU A 233 17.50 -16.02 -12.00
N ILE A 234 16.85 -15.27 -12.87
CA ILE A 234 15.39 -15.29 -13.04
C ILE A 234 14.89 -16.69 -13.39
N MET A 235 15.50 -17.34 -14.36
CA MET A 235 15.10 -18.69 -14.77
C MET A 235 15.25 -19.73 -13.66
N ASN A 236 16.30 -19.64 -12.86
CA ASN A 236 16.49 -20.53 -11.72
C ASN A 236 15.52 -20.25 -10.57
N ALA A 237 15.21 -18.98 -10.30
CA ALA A 237 14.20 -18.59 -9.33
C ALA A 237 12.81 -19.11 -9.73
N MET A 238 12.38 -18.88 -10.97
CA MET A 238 11.09 -19.34 -11.50
C MET A 238 10.93 -20.85 -11.52
N ARG A 239 12.02 -21.58 -11.75
CA ARG A 239 12.03 -23.07 -11.70
C ARG A 239 12.08 -23.61 -10.26
N GLY A 240 12.25 -22.77 -9.26
CA GLY A 240 12.42 -23.19 -7.87
C GLY A 240 13.74 -23.93 -7.60
N THR A 241 14.69 -23.94 -8.54
CA THR A 241 15.99 -24.60 -8.40
C THR A 241 16.96 -23.81 -7.54
N MET A 242 16.75 -22.49 -7.43
CA MET A 242 17.55 -21.61 -6.60
C MET A 242 16.68 -20.55 -5.94
N ARG A 243 16.80 -20.38 -4.63
CA ARG A 243 16.21 -19.27 -3.90
C ARG A 243 17.15 -18.07 -3.97
N VAL A 244 16.90 -17.15 -4.88
CA VAL A 244 17.79 -16.01 -5.16
C VAL A 244 16.98 -14.77 -5.47
N CYS A 245 17.50 -13.62 -5.10
CA CYS A 245 16.97 -12.31 -5.48
C CYS A 245 18.14 -11.40 -5.88
N GLY A 246 18.07 -10.83 -7.07
CA GLY A 246 18.94 -9.75 -7.49
C GLY A 246 18.37 -8.42 -7.01
N ILE A 247 19.18 -7.63 -6.30
CA ILE A 247 18.79 -6.34 -5.72
C ILE A 247 19.59 -5.24 -6.45
N LYS A 248 18.93 -4.12 -6.73
CA LYS A 248 19.59 -2.95 -7.29
C LYS A 248 20.49 -2.31 -6.25
N ALA A 249 21.67 -1.89 -6.65
CA ALA A 249 22.48 -1.05 -5.77
C ALA A 249 21.84 0.34 -5.62
N PRO A 250 21.82 0.92 -4.41
CA PRO A 250 21.30 2.26 -4.19
C PRO A 250 22.24 3.32 -4.76
N ARG A 251 21.68 4.42 -5.26
CA ARG A 251 22.44 5.60 -5.76
C ARG A 251 23.40 5.27 -6.91
N TYR A 252 24.34 6.19 -7.21
CA TYR A 252 25.32 6.07 -8.31
C TYR A 252 26.71 6.56 -7.88
N GLY A 253 27.75 6.16 -8.61
CA GLY A 253 29.12 6.65 -8.42
C GLY A 253 29.70 6.32 -7.04
N GLU A 254 30.36 7.32 -6.43
CA GLU A 254 31.02 7.20 -5.13
C GLU A 254 30.05 6.97 -3.97
N GLU A 255 28.86 7.56 -4.05
CA GLU A 255 27.81 7.38 -3.05
C GLU A 255 27.34 5.91 -2.99
N ARG A 256 27.14 5.27 -4.16
CA ARG A 256 26.83 3.84 -4.24
C ARG A 256 27.89 2.99 -3.55
N ARG A 257 29.16 3.26 -3.82
CA ARG A 257 30.27 2.49 -3.24
C ARG A 257 30.34 2.66 -1.72
N SER A 258 30.12 3.87 -1.25
CA SER A 258 30.10 4.17 0.18
C SER A 258 28.98 3.41 0.90
N ILE A 259 27.77 3.38 0.34
CA ILE A 259 26.65 2.65 0.91
C ILE A 259 26.89 1.14 0.88
N LEU A 260 27.42 0.60 -0.23
CA LEU A 260 27.74 -0.83 -0.33
C LEU A 260 28.86 -1.24 0.65
N LYS A 261 29.81 -0.35 0.95
CA LYS A 261 30.85 -0.58 1.95
C LYS A 261 30.27 -0.60 3.36
N ASP A 262 29.40 0.36 3.68
CA ASP A 262 28.71 0.43 4.97
C ASP A 262 27.83 -0.81 5.19
N LEU A 263 27.09 -1.22 4.12
CA LEU A 263 26.32 -2.47 4.13
C LEU A 263 27.21 -3.68 4.39
N ALA A 264 28.33 -3.82 3.68
CA ALA A 264 29.23 -4.95 3.84
C ALA A 264 29.77 -5.06 5.28
N ILE A 265 30.14 -3.94 5.91
CA ILE A 265 30.55 -3.89 7.31
C ILE A 265 29.41 -4.33 8.24
N SER A 266 28.19 -3.82 8.02
CA SER A 266 27.03 -4.10 8.86
C SER A 266 26.60 -5.58 8.86
N ILE A 267 26.83 -6.30 7.76
CA ILE A 267 26.42 -7.71 7.62
C ILE A 267 27.57 -8.71 7.65
N GLY A 268 28.80 -8.23 7.88
CA GLY A 268 29.99 -9.08 7.90
C GLY A 268 30.40 -9.62 6.52
N ALA A 269 30.07 -8.90 5.45
CA ALA A 269 30.42 -9.27 4.08
C ALA A 269 31.73 -8.61 3.62
N THR A 270 32.33 -9.17 2.56
CA THR A 270 33.40 -8.51 1.81
C THR A 270 32.82 -7.86 0.57
N LEU A 271 33.03 -6.55 0.38
CA LEU A 271 32.63 -5.88 -0.86
C LEU A 271 33.48 -6.39 -2.03
N ILE A 272 32.81 -7.04 -2.99
CA ILE A 272 33.45 -7.57 -4.19
C ILE A 272 33.54 -6.46 -5.22
N SER A 273 34.75 -5.90 -5.38
CA SER A 273 35.01 -4.84 -6.32
C SER A 273 36.44 -4.95 -6.87
N ARG A 274 36.63 -4.45 -8.09
CA ARG A 274 37.98 -4.44 -8.72
C ARG A 274 38.97 -3.58 -7.93
N GLU A 275 38.52 -2.52 -7.31
CA GLU A 275 39.34 -1.63 -6.51
C GLU A 275 39.80 -2.27 -5.19
N MET A 276 38.94 -3.14 -4.63
CA MET A 276 39.28 -3.92 -3.43
C MET A 276 40.12 -5.16 -3.76
N GLY A 277 40.45 -5.38 -5.04
CA GLY A 277 41.28 -6.49 -5.50
C GLY A 277 40.57 -7.84 -5.58
N VAL A 278 39.25 -7.90 -5.28
CA VAL A 278 38.44 -9.13 -5.32
C VAL A 278 37.64 -9.16 -6.61
N LYS A 279 37.86 -10.18 -7.46
CA LYS A 279 37.11 -10.39 -8.70
C LYS A 279 35.96 -11.34 -8.46
N LEU A 280 34.86 -11.19 -9.18
CA LEU A 280 33.70 -12.09 -9.10
C LEU A 280 34.06 -13.57 -9.25
N LYS A 281 34.98 -13.91 -10.14
CA LYS A 281 35.44 -15.29 -10.37
C LYS A 281 36.18 -15.91 -9.17
N ASP A 282 36.74 -15.07 -8.29
CA ASP A 282 37.54 -15.49 -7.15
C ASP A 282 36.69 -15.46 -5.84
N THR A 283 35.37 -15.19 -5.97
CA THR A 283 34.43 -15.12 -4.86
C THR A 283 34.24 -16.49 -4.20
N LYS A 284 34.32 -16.49 -2.87
CA LYS A 284 34.10 -17.67 -2.00
C LYS A 284 32.93 -17.39 -1.07
N LEU A 285 32.36 -18.45 -0.47
CA LEU A 285 31.29 -18.30 0.51
C LEU A 285 31.69 -17.47 1.73
N THR A 286 32.97 -17.43 2.07
CA THR A 286 33.51 -16.58 3.14
C THR A 286 33.44 -15.08 2.88
N HIS A 287 33.15 -14.67 1.64
CA HIS A 287 32.94 -13.27 1.28
C HIS A 287 31.48 -12.81 1.42
N PHE A 288 30.58 -13.76 1.67
CA PHE A 288 29.15 -13.46 1.83
C PHE A 288 28.89 -13.00 3.26
N GLY A 289 28.02 -12.01 3.42
CA GLY A 289 27.46 -11.63 4.70
C GLY A 289 26.26 -12.48 5.06
N GLU A 290 25.91 -12.50 6.34
CA GLU A 290 24.76 -13.19 6.87
C GLU A 290 23.83 -12.22 7.57
N VAL A 291 22.52 -12.38 7.36
CA VAL A 291 21.49 -11.64 8.08
C VAL A 291 20.42 -12.63 8.55
N LYS A 292 19.73 -12.31 9.64
CA LYS A 292 18.62 -13.17 10.13
C LYS A 292 17.44 -13.15 9.19
N LYS A 293 17.12 -11.97 8.61
CA LYS A 293 16.00 -11.81 7.71
C LYS A 293 16.29 -10.71 6.69
N ILE A 294 15.84 -10.91 5.46
CA ILE A 294 15.80 -9.87 4.43
C ILE A 294 14.40 -9.72 3.88
N GLU A 295 13.98 -8.48 3.68
CA GLU A 295 12.77 -8.13 2.97
C GLU A 295 13.10 -7.15 1.85
N VAL A 296 12.73 -7.50 0.62
CA VAL A 296 12.99 -6.68 -0.57
C VAL A 296 11.68 -6.37 -1.25
N THR A 297 11.32 -5.09 -1.27
CA THR A 297 10.17 -4.57 -2.02
C THR A 297 10.64 -3.99 -3.35
N LYS A 298 9.73 -3.40 -4.11
CA LYS A 298 10.08 -2.70 -5.36
C LYS A 298 11.05 -1.54 -5.15
N ASN A 299 10.95 -0.85 -4.01
CA ASN A 299 11.63 0.41 -3.75
C ASN A 299 12.66 0.35 -2.61
N PHE A 300 12.55 -0.61 -1.71
CA PHE A 300 13.34 -0.69 -0.49
C PHE A 300 13.85 -2.09 -0.25
N THR A 301 15.02 -2.16 0.38
CA THR A 301 15.58 -3.40 0.96
C THR A 301 15.86 -3.18 2.42
N THR A 302 15.33 -4.05 3.28
CA THR A 302 15.53 -4.05 4.72
C THR A 302 16.20 -5.38 5.13
N MET A 303 17.26 -5.29 5.87
CA MET A 303 17.99 -6.43 6.44
C MET A 303 17.98 -6.32 7.96
N VAL A 304 17.66 -7.41 8.64
CA VAL A 304 17.52 -7.47 10.09
C VAL A 304 18.51 -8.46 10.65
N GLY A 305 19.20 -8.09 11.72
CA GLY A 305 20.13 -8.95 12.45
C GLY A 305 21.35 -9.31 11.62
N GLY A 306 22.08 -8.32 11.14
CA GLY A 306 23.37 -8.51 10.45
C GLY A 306 24.41 -9.15 11.37
N ASN A 307 25.28 -9.98 10.82
CA ASN A 307 26.35 -10.67 11.54
C ASN A 307 27.70 -9.93 11.43
N GLY A 308 27.62 -8.58 11.28
CA GLY A 308 28.81 -7.71 11.25
C GLY A 308 29.45 -7.55 12.63
N ASP A 309 30.74 -7.22 12.65
CA ASP A 309 31.43 -6.90 13.88
C ASP A 309 31.05 -5.49 14.37
N LEU A 310 30.43 -5.41 15.54
CA LEU A 310 30.01 -4.15 16.16
C LEU A 310 31.15 -3.15 16.32
N GLU A 311 32.36 -3.63 16.66
CA GLU A 311 33.52 -2.75 16.79
C GLU A 311 33.91 -2.11 15.43
N GLU A 312 33.74 -2.86 14.32
CA GLU A 312 33.99 -2.32 12.98
C GLU A 312 32.92 -1.30 12.57
N VAL A 313 31.66 -1.54 12.91
CA VAL A 313 30.55 -0.60 12.69
C VAL A 313 30.79 0.69 13.47
N GLU A 314 31.12 0.60 14.76
CA GLU A 314 31.43 1.78 15.59
C GLU A 314 32.63 2.56 15.06
N LYS A 315 33.72 1.88 14.70
CA LYS A 315 34.90 2.52 14.07
C LYS A 315 34.54 3.23 12.76
N GLN A 316 33.62 2.66 11.97
CA GLN A 316 33.15 3.30 10.74
C GLN A 316 32.33 4.56 11.06
N ILE A 317 31.44 4.53 12.05
CA ILE A 317 30.66 5.69 12.51
C ILE A 317 31.60 6.80 13.01
N GLU A 318 32.61 6.46 13.82
CA GLU A 318 33.60 7.44 14.30
C GLU A 318 34.37 8.09 13.14
N LYS A 319 34.80 7.31 12.15
CA LYS A 319 35.44 7.86 10.95
C LYS A 319 34.53 8.81 10.19
N LEU A 320 33.26 8.46 10.02
CA LEU A 320 32.29 9.32 9.35
C LEU A 320 32.03 10.61 10.12
N LYS A 321 31.96 10.55 11.45
CA LYS A 321 31.87 11.76 12.33
C LYS A 321 33.05 12.66 12.17
N ALA A 322 34.27 12.12 12.12
CA ALA A 322 35.48 12.89 11.89
C ALA A 322 35.48 13.58 10.52
N ILE A 323 35.12 12.86 9.46
CA ILE A 323 34.99 13.41 8.09
C ILE A 323 33.96 14.54 8.07
N MET A 324 32.82 14.37 8.75
CA MET A 324 31.77 15.39 8.83
C MET A 324 32.22 16.66 9.49
N GLN A 325 33.11 16.62 10.52
CA GLN A 325 33.67 17.77 11.18
C GLN A 325 34.64 18.57 10.29
N ASP A 326 35.31 17.89 9.38
CA ASP A 326 36.27 18.50 8.45
C ASP A 326 35.64 18.95 7.13
N THR A 327 34.32 18.68 6.92
CA THR A 327 33.60 18.97 5.69
C THR A 327 32.89 20.33 5.78
N GLU A 328 33.22 21.27 4.87
CA GLU A 328 32.59 22.60 4.80
C GLU A 328 31.27 22.63 4.02
N SER A 329 30.98 21.61 3.23
CA SER A 329 29.79 21.52 2.37
C SER A 329 28.60 20.95 3.13
N LEU A 330 27.53 21.74 3.29
CA LEU A 330 26.28 21.30 3.92
C LEU A 330 25.68 20.03 3.27
N ASN A 331 25.71 19.95 1.94
CA ASN A 331 25.17 18.80 1.20
C ASN A 331 26.00 17.52 1.45
N GLU A 332 27.32 17.65 1.58
CA GLU A 332 28.17 16.50 1.94
C GLU A 332 27.99 16.10 3.41
N CYS A 333 27.83 17.06 4.31
CA CYS A 333 27.51 16.81 5.71
C CYS A 333 26.17 16.03 5.85
N GLU A 334 25.14 16.44 5.11
CA GLU A 334 23.85 15.73 5.09
C GLU A 334 24.01 14.28 4.63
N LYS A 335 24.74 14.03 3.55
CA LYS A 335 25.02 12.66 3.06
C LYS A 335 25.80 11.81 4.06
N ILE A 336 26.77 12.39 4.74
CA ILE A 336 27.53 11.70 5.77
C ILE A 336 26.64 11.41 6.98
N GLN A 337 25.78 12.36 7.36
CA GLN A 337 24.82 12.17 8.44
C GLN A 337 23.82 11.04 8.12
N GLU A 338 23.30 10.98 6.89
CA GLU A 338 22.45 9.85 6.44
C GLU A 338 23.17 8.49 6.59
N ARG A 339 24.45 8.42 6.24
CA ARG A 339 25.25 7.19 6.38
C ARG A 339 25.41 6.79 7.84
N ILE A 340 25.72 7.75 8.72
CA ILE A 340 25.83 7.54 10.16
C ILE A 340 24.48 7.03 10.71
N THR A 341 23.40 7.67 10.32
CA THR A 341 22.05 7.27 10.74
C THR A 341 21.74 5.84 10.30
N ARG A 342 22.03 5.45 9.04
CA ARG A 342 21.82 4.08 8.55
C ARG A 342 22.63 3.02 9.31
N LEU A 343 23.87 3.33 9.68
CA LEU A 343 24.72 2.42 10.45
C LEU A 343 24.30 2.31 11.93
N ALA A 344 23.82 3.43 12.49
CA ALA A 344 23.41 3.52 13.89
C ALA A 344 21.96 3.15 14.15
N SER A 345 21.09 3.22 13.10
CA SER A 345 19.66 2.93 13.26
C SER A 345 19.40 1.42 13.31
N GLY A 346 18.57 1.03 14.27
CA GLY A 346 18.03 -0.31 14.34
C GLY A 346 16.80 -0.48 13.43
N VAL A 347 16.39 -1.72 13.28
CA VAL A 347 15.08 -2.09 12.71
C VAL A 347 14.14 -2.41 13.85
N SER A 348 13.01 -1.72 13.91
CA SER A 348 11.95 -2.06 14.87
C SER A 348 11.23 -3.33 14.39
N VAL A 349 11.19 -4.36 15.23
CA VAL A 349 10.55 -5.64 14.92
C VAL A 349 9.30 -5.79 15.78
N ILE A 350 8.13 -5.75 15.15
CA ILE A 350 6.86 -6.07 15.82
C ILE A 350 6.66 -7.58 15.73
N ARG A 351 6.70 -8.25 16.87
CA ARG A 351 6.40 -9.69 16.98
C ARG A 351 4.94 -9.88 17.37
N VAL A 352 4.16 -10.38 16.42
CA VAL A 352 2.72 -10.59 16.61
C VAL A 352 2.48 -11.91 17.31
N GLY A 353 1.85 -11.85 18.50
CA GLY A 353 1.48 -13.00 19.30
C GLY A 353 -0.04 -13.20 19.33
N ALA A 354 -0.48 -14.48 19.34
CA ALA A 354 -1.89 -14.84 19.46
C ALA A 354 -2.06 -16.25 20.02
N ALA A 355 -3.29 -16.58 20.46
CA ALA A 355 -3.61 -17.88 20.99
C ALA A 355 -3.79 -18.96 19.91
N THR A 356 -4.19 -18.56 18.71
CA THR A 356 -4.42 -19.44 17.56
C THR A 356 -3.76 -18.89 16.30
N GLU A 357 -3.45 -19.77 15.35
CA GLU A 357 -2.90 -19.40 14.05
C GLU A 357 -3.83 -18.45 13.29
N ILE A 358 -5.14 -18.67 13.35
CA ILE A 358 -6.16 -17.82 12.69
C ILE A 358 -6.11 -16.40 13.26
N GLU A 359 -6.06 -16.27 14.59
CA GLU A 359 -5.96 -14.96 15.26
C GLU A 359 -4.63 -14.27 14.94
N MET A 360 -3.53 -15.02 14.87
CA MET A 360 -2.21 -14.49 14.55
C MET A 360 -2.17 -13.91 13.14
N ILE A 361 -2.71 -14.63 12.15
CA ILE A 361 -2.80 -14.16 10.76
C ILE A 361 -3.64 -12.88 10.67
N GLU A 362 -4.77 -12.85 11.36
CA GLU A 362 -5.67 -11.68 11.38
C GLU A 362 -5.00 -10.46 12.04
N LYS A 363 -4.35 -10.64 13.18
CA LYS A 363 -3.59 -9.58 13.85
C LYS A 363 -2.42 -9.08 13.01
N ARG A 364 -1.71 -10.00 12.35
CA ARG A 364 -0.59 -9.65 11.47
C ARG A 364 -1.07 -8.76 10.32
N HIS A 365 -2.16 -9.11 9.64
CA HIS A 365 -2.73 -8.27 8.58
C HIS A 365 -3.09 -6.87 9.08
N ARG A 366 -3.71 -6.74 10.28
CA ARG A 366 -4.01 -5.43 10.85
C ARG A 366 -2.78 -4.59 11.18
N VAL A 367 -1.69 -5.23 11.62
CA VAL A 367 -0.42 -4.53 11.86
C VAL A 367 0.23 -4.13 10.53
N GLU A 368 0.16 -4.97 9.50
CA GLU A 368 0.63 -4.66 8.14
C GLU A 368 -0.14 -3.46 7.56
N ASP A 369 -1.47 -3.46 7.61
CA ASP A 369 -2.33 -2.37 7.15
C ASP A 369 -2.01 -1.06 7.89
N ALA A 370 -1.85 -1.14 9.23
CA ALA A 370 -1.51 0.02 10.05
C ALA A 370 -0.13 0.62 9.68
N LEU A 371 0.88 -0.21 9.46
CA LEU A 371 2.21 0.25 9.04
C LEU A 371 2.20 0.89 7.66
N GLU A 372 1.52 0.29 6.68
CA GLU A 372 1.46 0.81 5.32
C GLU A 372 0.64 2.13 5.27
N SER A 373 -0.45 2.22 6.03
CA SER A 373 -1.22 3.47 6.17
C SER A 373 -0.37 4.60 6.78
N VAL A 374 0.43 4.31 7.83
CA VAL A 374 1.36 5.27 8.42
C VAL A 374 2.42 5.69 7.39
N ARG A 375 3.03 4.75 6.66
CA ARG A 375 4.00 5.06 5.59
C ARG A 375 3.39 5.96 4.51
N SER A 376 2.18 5.65 4.08
CA SER A 376 1.46 6.45 3.08
C SER A 376 1.19 7.88 3.57
N ALA A 377 0.83 8.03 4.86
CA ALA A 377 0.62 9.34 5.48
C ALA A 377 1.94 10.11 5.69
N GLN A 378 3.06 9.44 5.96
CA GLN A 378 4.37 10.08 6.02
C GLN A 378 4.81 10.66 4.68
N ILE A 379 4.39 10.06 3.56
CA ILE A 379 4.78 10.49 2.20
C ILE A 379 3.92 11.65 1.70
N GLU A 380 2.60 11.57 1.82
CA GLU A 380 1.67 12.55 1.22
C GLU A 380 0.80 13.29 2.25
N GLY A 381 1.00 13.05 3.55
CA GLY A 381 0.22 13.71 4.60
C GLY A 381 -1.13 13.06 4.87
N ILE A 382 -1.94 13.79 5.62
CA ILE A 382 -3.24 13.35 6.14
C ILE A 382 -4.38 14.28 5.72
N LEU A 383 -5.59 13.73 5.71
CA LEU A 383 -6.86 14.41 5.39
C LEU A 383 -7.88 14.17 6.51
N PRO A 384 -8.96 14.99 6.59
CA PRO A 384 -10.15 14.65 7.35
C PRO A 384 -10.68 13.27 6.96
N GLY A 385 -10.72 12.35 7.92
CA GLY A 385 -10.94 10.93 7.65
C GLY A 385 -12.41 10.51 7.66
N GLY A 386 -12.61 9.18 7.63
CA GLY A 386 -13.94 8.57 7.65
C GLY A 386 -14.78 8.90 6.41
N GLY A 387 -14.15 9.20 5.28
CA GLY A 387 -14.82 9.58 4.03
C GLY A 387 -15.45 10.98 4.05
N SER A 388 -15.27 11.76 5.12
CA SER A 388 -15.84 13.11 5.26
C SER A 388 -15.30 14.07 4.22
N PHE A 389 -13.98 14.03 3.93
CA PHE A 389 -13.35 14.85 2.90
C PHE A 389 -14.06 14.70 1.53
N LEU A 390 -14.30 13.47 1.09
CA LEU A 390 -14.98 13.20 -0.18
C LEU A 390 -16.43 13.68 -0.18
N VAL A 391 -17.13 13.52 0.93
CA VAL A 391 -18.53 13.96 1.07
C VAL A 391 -18.63 15.48 0.99
N HIS A 392 -17.76 16.24 1.64
CA HIS A 392 -17.73 17.70 1.54
C HIS A 392 -17.46 18.16 0.10
N HIS A 393 -16.46 17.57 -0.55
CA HIS A 393 -16.13 17.93 -1.94
C HIS A 393 -17.22 17.52 -2.94
N SER A 394 -18.06 16.54 -2.61
CA SER A 394 -19.18 16.15 -3.46
C SER A 394 -20.22 17.26 -3.68
N GLN A 395 -20.33 18.24 -2.78
CA GLN A 395 -21.25 19.37 -2.96
C GLN A 395 -20.78 20.36 -4.02
N THR A 396 -19.50 20.67 -4.02
CA THR A 396 -18.91 21.76 -4.81
C THR A 396 -18.23 21.29 -6.11
N LEU A 397 -18.05 19.97 -6.27
CA LEU A 397 -17.28 19.38 -7.37
C LEU A 397 -17.74 19.89 -8.74
N PHE A 398 -19.04 19.88 -9.02
CA PHE A 398 -19.57 20.34 -10.29
C PHE A 398 -19.25 21.83 -10.54
N ASP A 399 -19.49 22.68 -9.56
CA ASP A 399 -19.23 24.13 -9.68
C ASP A 399 -17.76 24.44 -9.90
N ARG A 400 -16.87 23.61 -9.36
CA ARG A 400 -15.41 23.75 -9.48
C ARG A 400 -14.89 23.39 -10.87
N VAL A 401 -15.51 22.41 -11.55
CA VAL A 401 -15.04 21.90 -12.84
C VAL A 401 -15.88 22.39 -14.03
N LYS A 402 -17.00 23.09 -13.80
CA LYS A 402 -17.94 23.51 -14.87
C LYS A 402 -17.30 24.26 -16.02
N ASP A 403 -16.29 25.10 -15.75
CA ASP A 403 -15.62 25.90 -16.76
C ASP A 403 -14.66 25.08 -17.65
N THR A 404 -14.38 23.84 -17.27
CA THR A 404 -13.54 22.89 -18.03
C THR A 404 -14.36 21.85 -18.81
N ILE A 405 -15.69 21.85 -18.63
CA ILE A 405 -16.61 20.93 -19.29
C ILE A 405 -16.90 21.44 -20.71
N GLU A 406 -16.71 20.58 -21.71
CA GLU A 406 -16.89 20.94 -23.13
C GLU A 406 -18.32 20.67 -23.64
N ASN A 407 -19.05 19.73 -23.00
CA ASN A 407 -20.39 19.32 -23.42
C ASN A 407 -21.21 18.67 -22.29
N ASP A 408 -22.53 18.56 -22.51
CA ASP A 408 -23.47 18.00 -21.53
C ASP A 408 -23.16 16.56 -21.10
N TRP A 409 -22.52 15.77 -21.97
CA TRP A 409 -22.16 14.39 -21.65
C TRP A 409 -20.99 14.29 -20.66
N GLN A 410 -20.03 15.21 -20.76
CA GLN A 410 -18.96 15.34 -19.76
C GLN A 410 -19.52 15.81 -18.41
N GLU A 411 -20.54 16.70 -18.42
CA GLU A 411 -21.27 17.08 -17.20
C GLU A 411 -21.85 15.86 -16.49
N LEU A 412 -22.49 14.93 -17.23
CA LEU A 412 -22.99 13.69 -16.66
C LEU A 412 -21.87 12.80 -16.09
N GLY A 413 -20.70 12.80 -16.73
CA GLY A 413 -19.50 12.14 -16.21
C GLY A 413 -19.06 12.69 -14.84
N VAL A 414 -19.06 14.02 -14.68
CA VAL A 414 -18.80 14.67 -13.39
C VAL A 414 -19.85 14.28 -12.34
N LYS A 415 -21.13 14.26 -12.71
CA LYS A 415 -22.22 13.85 -11.81
C LYS A 415 -22.10 12.40 -11.34
N ILE A 416 -21.60 11.51 -12.19
CA ILE A 416 -21.30 10.11 -11.79
C ILE A 416 -20.31 10.10 -10.64
N VAL A 417 -19.19 10.81 -10.78
CA VAL A 417 -18.16 10.89 -9.71
C VAL A 417 -18.73 11.57 -8.47
N GLN A 418 -19.45 12.67 -8.62
CA GLN A 418 -20.07 13.42 -7.52
C GLN A 418 -20.98 12.54 -6.65
N GLN A 419 -21.70 11.60 -7.24
CA GLN A 419 -22.52 10.64 -6.49
C GLN A 419 -21.65 9.52 -5.90
N ALA A 420 -20.69 8.99 -6.65
CA ALA A 420 -19.89 7.86 -6.25
C ALA A 420 -18.97 8.16 -5.05
N ILE A 421 -18.43 9.37 -4.94
CA ILE A 421 -17.52 9.73 -3.83
C ILE A 421 -18.21 9.83 -2.45
N ARG A 422 -19.53 9.78 -2.40
CA ARG A 422 -20.32 9.68 -1.14
C ARG A 422 -20.44 8.24 -0.65
N GLU A 423 -20.23 7.24 -1.52
CA GLU A 423 -20.48 5.84 -1.20
C GLU A 423 -19.57 5.27 -0.09
N PRO A 424 -18.29 5.66 0.09
CA PRO A 424 -17.51 5.17 1.23
C PRO A 424 -18.17 5.49 2.58
N LEU A 425 -18.55 6.77 2.83
CA LEU A 425 -19.28 7.13 4.06
C LEU A 425 -20.65 6.45 4.12
N ARG A 426 -21.40 6.41 3.01
CA ARG A 426 -22.68 5.70 2.89
C ARG A 426 -22.56 4.24 3.31
N GLN A 427 -21.52 3.57 2.87
CA GLN A 427 -21.29 2.16 3.20
C GLN A 427 -20.95 1.98 4.69
N MET A 428 -20.12 2.86 5.24
CA MET A 428 -19.83 2.82 6.68
C MET A 428 -21.10 3.03 7.53
N CYS A 429 -22.00 3.94 7.14
CA CYS A 429 -23.30 4.10 7.76
C CYS A 429 -24.14 2.81 7.71
N LYS A 430 -24.21 2.14 6.54
CA LYS A 430 -24.92 0.86 6.41
C LYS A 430 -24.33 -0.22 7.32
N ASN A 431 -23.00 -0.32 7.40
CA ASN A 431 -22.32 -1.28 8.27
C ASN A 431 -22.57 -1.00 9.75
N ALA A 432 -22.77 0.27 10.11
CA ALA A 432 -23.12 0.71 11.47
C ALA A 432 -24.63 0.58 11.81
N GLY A 433 -25.49 0.36 10.81
CA GLY A 433 -26.95 0.36 11.00
C GLY A 433 -27.56 1.75 11.10
N GLU A 434 -26.85 2.77 10.64
CA GLU A 434 -27.26 4.17 10.64
C GLU A 434 -27.93 4.57 9.31
N SER A 435 -28.63 5.71 9.29
CA SER A 435 -29.24 6.25 8.07
C SER A 435 -28.20 7.02 7.24
N PRO A 436 -27.78 6.49 6.07
CA PRO A 436 -26.72 7.11 5.29
C PRO A 436 -27.04 8.52 4.81
N ASP A 437 -28.26 8.74 4.31
CA ASP A 437 -28.63 10.03 3.73
C ASP A 437 -28.69 11.13 4.81
N LEU A 438 -29.22 10.80 6.00
CA LEU A 438 -29.26 11.72 7.11
C LEU A 438 -27.86 12.14 7.58
N ILE A 439 -26.93 11.18 7.69
CA ILE A 439 -25.57 11.46 8.13
C ILE A 439 -24.81 12.26 7.08
N ILE A 440 -24.93 11.89 5.80
CA ILE A 440 -24.31 12.64 4.70
C ILE A 440 -24.78 14.10 4.71
N ASP A 441 -26.09 14.34 4.83
CA ASP A 441 -26.64 15.70 4.87
C ASP A 441 -26.14 16.46 6.09
N GLN A 442 -26.07 15.82 7.26
CA GLN A 442 -25.54 16.45 8.48
C GLN A 442 -24.06 16.81 8.35
N VAL A 443 -23.24 15.94 7.76
CA VAL A 443 -21.81 16.21 7.50
C VAL A 443 -21.68 17.38 6.54
N GLN A 444 -22.43 17.38 5.43
CA GLN A 444 -22.39 18.42 4.42
C GLN A 444 -22.82 19.82 4.92
N LEU A 445 -23.60 19.90 5.98
CA LEU A 445 -24.01 21.16 6.60
C LEU A 445 -22.93 21.77 7.52
N LYS A 446 -21.85 21.05 7.80
CA LYS A 446 -20.75 21.49 8.66
C LYS A 446 -19.54 21.93 7.84
N GLU A 447 -18.53 22.48 8.55
CA GLU A 447 -17.24 22.82 7.96
C GLU A 447 -16.46 21.56 7.51
N ILE A 448 -15.49 21.74 6.62
CA ILE A 448 -14.76 20.65 5.95
C ILE A 448 -14.06 19.67 6.91
N ASN A 449 -13.70 20.13 8.11
CA ASN A 449 -13.06 19.29 9.12
C ASN A 449 -14.03 18.45 9.95
N TYR A 450 -15.34 18.58 9.72
CA TYR A 450 -16.34 17.82 10.46
C TYR A 450 -16.75 16.56 9.69
N GLY A 451 -16.90 15.48 10.44
CA GLY A 451 -17.35 14.19 9.95
C GLY A 451 -18.10 13.41 11.02
N TYR A 452 -18.46 12.17 10.72
CA TYR A 452 -19.23 11.33 11.62
C TYR A 452 -18.33 10.33 12.35
N ASP A 453 -18.35 10.39 13.69
CA ASP A 453 -17.71 9.39 14.56
C ASP A 453 -18.67 8.24 14.83
N PHE A 454 -18.42 7.10 14.21
CA PHE A 454 -19.22 5.87 14.35
C PHE A 454 -19.12 5.22 15.75
N ASN A 455 -18.12 5.57 16.55
CA ASN A 455 -17.99 5.05 17.91
C ASN A 455 -18.91 5.77 18.88
N ASN A 456 -18.98 7.10 18.73
CA ASN A 456 -19.78 7.97 19.60
C ASN A 456 -21.18 8.30 19.02
N GLY A 457 -21.41 8.02 17.73
CA GLY A 457 -22.69 8.33 17.07
C GLY A 457 -22.94 9.83 16.90
N ALA A 458 -21.90 10.64 16.67
CA ALA A 458 -21.99 12.10 16.64
C ALA A 458 -21.15 12.72 15.52
N ILE A 459 -21.54 13.93 15.09
CA ILE A 459 -20.74 14.78 14.22
C ILE A 459 -19.66 15.48 15.07
N VAL A 460 -18.40 15.28 14.72
CA VAL A 460 -17.22 15.81 15.42
C VAL A 460 -16.25 16.46 14.46
N ASP A 461 -15.34 17.31 14.99
CA ASP A 461 -14.12 17.69 14.26
C ASP A 461 -13.21 16.45 14.18
N VAL A 462 -13.12 15.87 12.97
CA VAL A 462 -12.43 14.58 12.76
C VAL A 462 -10.92 14.70 12.91
N LEU A 463 -10.33 15.85 12.57
CA LEU A 463 -8.90 16.08 12.74
C LEU A 463 -8.55 16.13 14.23
N HIS A 464 -9.35 16.85 15.02
CA HIS A 464 -9.14 16.95 16.46
C HIS A 464 -9.45 15.64 17.19
N SER A 465 -10.38 14.86 16.67
CA SER A 465 -10.77 13.56 17.23
C SER A 465 -9.87 12.40 16.78
N GLY A 466 -8.85 12.67 15.98
CA GLY A 466 -7.93 11.65 15.46
C GLY A 466 -8.54 10.74 14.39
N ILE A 467 -9.69 11.13 13.78
CA ILE A 467 -10.30 10.40 12.66
C ILE A 467 -9.71 10.97 11.37
N ILE A 468 -8.58 10.41 10.95
CA ILE A 468 -7.75 10.92 9.86
C ILE A 468 -7.42 9.81 8.84
N ASP A 469 -7.45 10.16 7.57
CA ASP A 469 -7.11 9.23 6.48
C ASP A 469 -5.80 9.66 5.79
N PRO A 470 -4.92 8.73 5.37
CA PRO A 470 -3.76 9.06 4.55
C PRO A 470 -4.20 9.63 3.19
N ALA A 471 -3.64 10.79 2.81
CA ALA A 471 -3.95 11.44 1.53
C ALA A 471 -3.66 10.53 0.33
N ARG A 472 -2.54 9.82 0.37
CA ARG A 472 -2.12 8.87 -0.68
C ARG A 472 -3.12 7.76 -0.90
N VAL A 473 -3.67 7.18 0.18
CA VAL A 473 -4.67 6.11 0.11
C VAL A 473 -5.93 6.59 -0.62
N THR A 474 -6.44 7.76 -0.22
CA THR A 474 -7.64 8.35 -0.82
C THR A 474 -7.40 8.70 -2.30
N ARG A 475 -6.25 9.29 -2.63
CA ARG A 475 -5.86 9.63 -4.00
C ARG A 475 -5.75 8.40 -4.90
N CYS A 476 -4.99 7.38 -4.47
CA CYS A 476 -4.83 6.15 -5.23
C CYS A 476 -6.16 5.41 -5.43
N ALA A 477 -7.03 5.39 -4.41
CA ALA A 477 -8.34 4.78 -4.51
C ALA A 477 -9.21 5.46 -5.59
N LEU A 478 -9.24 6.79 -5.63
CA LEU A 478 -9.98 7.55 -6.64
C LEU A 478 -9.43 7.31 -8.05
N GLN A 479 -8.12 7.40 -8.24
CA GLN A 479 -7.46 7.25 -9.54
C GLN A 479 -7.64 5.84 -10.11
N ASN A 480 -7.47 4.81 -9.29
CA ASN A 480 -7.63 3.43 -9.72
C ASN A 480 -9.10 3.09 -9.98
N ALA A 481 -10.03 3.61 -9.16
CA ALA A 481 -11.45 3.41 -9.37
C ALA A 481 -11.94 4.02 -10.70
N VAL A 482 -11.58 5.27 -11.00
CA VAL A 482 -11.99 5.91 -12.26
C VAL A 482 -11.35 5.27 -13.48
N SER A 483 -10.09 4.85 -13.38
CA SER A 483 -9.38 4.15 -14.46
C SER A 483 -10.11 2.87 -14.87
N VAL A 484 -10.49 2.06 -13.88
CA VAL A 484 -11.19 0.80 -14.09
C VAL A 484 -12.64 1.02 -14.51
N ALA A 485 -13.39 1.89 -13.83
CA ALA A 485 -14.77 2.22 -14.21
C ALA A 485 -14.82 2.80 -15.62
N GLY A 486 -13.90 3.72 -15.98
CA GLY A 486 -13.77 4.31 -17.31
C GLY A 486 -13.48 3.28 -18.40
N THR A 487 -12.68 2.28 -18.12
CA THR A 487 -12.41 1.17 -19.04
C THR A 487 -13.66 0.30 -19.24
N LEU A 488 -14.35 -0.03 -18.15
CA LEU A 488 -15.56 -0.85 -18.19
C LEU A 488 -16.71 -0.18 -18.96
N ILE A 489 -16.95 1.13 -18.76
CA ILE A 489 -18.02 1.84 -19.47
C ILE A 489 -17.78 1.97 -20.97
N THR A 490 -16.52 1.96 -21.40
CA THR A 490 -16.14 2.05 -22.82
C THR A 490 -16.09 0.67 -23.50
N SER A 491 -16.21 -0.42 -22.76
CA SER A 491 -16.17 -1.79 -23.29
C SER A 491 -17.51 -2.18 -23.90
N ASN A 492 -17.50 -2.62 -25.17
CA ASN A 492 -18.69 -3.01 -25.92
C ASN A 492 -18.79 -4.52 -26.16
N TYR A 493 -17.66 -5.21 -26.14
CA TYR A 493 -17.57 -6.65 -26.42
C TYR A 493 -16.64 -7.32 -25.40
N ALA A 494 -16.97 -8.55 -25.03
CA ALA A 494 -16.07 -9.45 -24.32
C ALA A 494 -15.89 -10.74 -25.13
N ILE A 495 -14.64 -11.17 -25.25
CA ILE A 495 -14.27 -12.46 -25.85
C ILE A 495 -13.64 -13.27 -24.73
N ILE A 496 -14.31 -14.34 -24.33
CA ILE A 496 -13.91 -15.13 -23.17
C ILE A 496 -13.58 -16.55 -23.64
N GLU A 497 -12.46 -17.09 -23.21
CA GLU A 497 -12.08 -18.47 -23.42
C GLU A 497 -12.68 -19.32 -22.30
N VAL A 498 -13.57 -20.27 -22.70
CA VAL A 498 -14.31 -21.17 -21.81
C VAL A 498 -13.73 -22.58 -21.91
#